data_2bf3cb4330c965bb479fc5765c8fded7
#
_entry.id   2bf3cb4330c965bb479fc5765c8fded7
#
_cell.length_a   1.000
_cell.length_b   1.000
_cell.length_c   1.000
_cell.angle_alpha   90.00
_cell.angle_beta   90.00
_cell.angle_gamma   90.00
#
_symmetry.space_group_name_H-M   'P 1'
#
loop_
_entity.id
_entity.type
_entity.pdbx_description
1 polymer ?
#
loop_
_entity_poly.entity_id
_entity_poly.type
_entity_poly.pdbx_seq_one_letter_code
_entity_poly.pdbx_strand_id
1 'polypeptide(L)'
;LYSTTSARAKQLQYVVAFIQYTYAGAPTVYYGDEIGMVGGDDPDDRRAFEWGKGNKELVEWYAKLAAIRAQYPALRTGDVKAFAPTADVMGYVRSDAADTLIVLANRAPGAASVELDLEELGVKAETLTDLVTGKSYTVADGKVTVSVDAYRGVILTENVKGYSVNYGGLAPAYSSAYIVPAR
;
A
#
# COMPACT_ATOMS: atom_id res chain seq x y z
N LEU A 1 15.96 -12.52 -4.02
CA LEU A 1 14.89 -12.67 -3.03
C LEU A 1 14.74 -14.14 -2.70
N TYR A 2 15.15 -14.53 -1.50
CA TYR A 2 14.92 -15.90 -1.05
C TYR A 2 13.42 -16.09 -0.86
N SER A 3 12.81 -16.84 -1.74
CA SER A 3 11.43 -17.22 -1.64
C SER A 3 11.26 -18.19 -0.49
N THR A 4 10.71 -17.71 0.61
CA THR A 4 10.33 -18.63 1.66
C THR A 4 8.84 -18.92 1.54
N THR A 5 8.49 -20.19 1.56
CA THR A 5 7.11 -20.67 1.58
C THR A 5 6.44 -20.44 2.95
N SER A 6 7.14 -19.83 3.91
CA SER A 6 6.60 -19.60 5.25
C SER A 6 5.38 -18.65 5.20
N ALA A 7 4.41 -18.90 6.06
CA ALA A 7 3.22 -18.05 6.17
C ALA A 7 3.58 -16.58 6.42
N ARG A 8 4.61 -16.33 7.24
CA ARG A 8 5.11 -14.98 7.52
C ARG A 8 5.66 -14.30 6.27
N ALA A 9 6.45 -14.99 5.44
CA ALA A 9 7.03 -14.42 4.23
C ALA A 9 5.93 -14.02 3.24
N LYS A 10 4.91 -14.87 3.08
CA LYS A 10 3.75 -14.55 2.25
C LYS A 10 3.00 -13.31 2.73
N GLN A 11 2.89 -13.10 4.03
CA GLN A 11 2.28 -11.88 4.57
C GLN A 11 3.19 -10.66 4.38
N LEU A 12 4.50 -10.79 4.59
CA LEU A 12 5.44 -9.69 4.37
C LEU A 12 5.47 -9.22 2.91
N GLN A 13 5.11 -10.06 1.95
CA GLN A 13 5.01 -9.67 0.54
C GLN A 13 3.99 -8.53 0.33
N TYR A 14 2.87 -8.51 1.08
CA TYR A 14 1.92 -7.41 1.04
C TYR A 14 2.54 -6.09 1.52
N VAL A 15 3.38 -6.15 2.57
CA VAL A 15 4.08 -4.96 3.09
C VAL A 15 5.14 -4.47 2.11
N VAL A 16 5.90 -5.39 1.50
CA VAL A 16 6.93 -5.04 0.50
C VAL A 16 6.28 -4.39 -0.71
N ALA A 17 5.22 -4.98 -1.27
CA ALA A 17 4.47 -4.38 -2.36
C ALA A 17 3.90 -3.00 -1.99
N PHE A 18 3.36 -2.85 -0.78
CA PHE A 18 2.82 -1.59 -0.29
C PHE A 18 3.90 -0.50 -0.26
N ILE A 19 5.06 -0.77 0.33
CA ILE A 19 6.18 0.18 0.38
C ILE A 19 6.67 0.49 -1.04
N GLN A 20 6.81 -0.51 -1.90
CA GLN A 20 7.28 -0.35 -3.28
C GLN A 20 6.41 0.63 -4.09
N TYR A 21 5.10 0.59 -3.89
CA TYR A 21 4.17 1.46 -4.63
C TYR A 21 3.94 2.83 -3.97
N THR A 22 4.28 2.99 -2.70
CA THR A 22 4.03 4.24 -1.97
C THR A 22 5.27 5.07 -1.68
N TYR A 23 6.45 4.45 -1.66
CA TYR A 23 7.72 5.15 -1.46
C TYR A 23 8.20 5.85 -2.74
N ALA A 24 9.28 6.65 -2.62
CA ALA A 24 9.90 7.33 -3.76
C ALA A 24 10.56 6.33 -4.71
N GLY A 25 10.58 6.65 -5.99
CA GLY A 25 11.16 5.82 -7.05
C GLY A 25 10.11 5.13 -7.91
N ALA A 26 10.55 4.43 -8.94
CA ALA A 26 9.67 3.65 -9.80
C ALA A 26 9.49 2.23 -9.24
N PRO A 27 8.27 1.76 -9.02
CA PRO A 27 8.04 0.38 -8.61
C PRO A 27 8.45 -0.57 -9.73
N THR A 28 9.24 -1.57 -9.39
CA THR A 28 9.65 -2.63 -10.30
C THR A 28 9.14 -3.97 -9.79
N VAL A 29 8.21 -4.59 -10.50
CA VAL A 29 7.67 -5.90 -10.17
C VAL A 29 8.42 -6.93 -11.00
N TYR A 30 9.10 -7.88 -10.35
CA TYR A 30 9.61 -9.05 -11.04
C TYR A 30 8.42 -9.97 -11.35
N TYR A 31 8.37 -10.50 -12.57
CA TYR A 31 7.22 -11.30 -13.00
C TYR A 31 6.96 -12.48 -12.06
N GLY A 32 5.71 -12.63 -11.65
CA GLY A 32 5.30 -13.65 -10.71
C GLY A 32 5.19 -13.17 -9.25
N ASP A 33 5.82 -12.05 -8.88
CA ASP A 33 5.66 -11.47 -7.54
C ASP A 33 4.19 -11.17 -7.25
N GLU A 34 3.48 -10.62 -8.25
CA GLU A 34 2.07 -10.22 -8.15
C GLU A 34 1.11 -11.38 -7.93
N ILE A 35 1.51 -12.60 -8.29
CA ILE A 35 0.73 -13.82 -8.06
C ILE A 35 1.29 -14.69 -6.93
N GLY A 36 2.41 -14.27 -6.33
CA GLY A 36 3.07 -15.00 -5.24
C GLY A 36 3.83 -16.24 -5.70
N MET A 37 4.38 -16.23 -6.93
CA MET A 37 5.30 -17.28 -7.38
C MET A 37 6.49 -17.38 -6.44
N VAL A 38 7.01 -18.57 -6.32
CA VAL A 38 8.19 -18.89 -5.52
C VAL A 38 9.27 -19.49 -6.42
N GLY A 39 10.51 -19.21 -6.12
CA GLY A 39 11.66 -19.77 -6.83
C GLY A 39 12.85 -19.92 -5.88
N GLY A 40 13.79 -20.76 -6.21
CA GLY A 40 15.06 -20.92 -5.53
C GLY A 40 16.16 -20.09 -6.19
N ASP A 41 17.38 -20.62 -6.14
CA ASP A 41 18.52 -20.06 -6.85
C ASP A 41 18.41 -20.33 -8.35
N ASP A 42 19.15 -19.57 -9.18
CA ASP A 42 19.21 -19.73 -10.62
C ASP A 42 19.55 -21.19 -11.03
N PRO A 43 18.78 -21.80 -11.93
CA PRO A 43 17.77 -21.22 -12.83
C PRO A 43 16.32 -21.29 -12.30
N ASP A 44 16.08 -21.71 -11.08
CA ASP A 44 14.75 -21.97 -10.52
C ASP A 44 13.94 -20.68 -10.29
N ASP A 45 14.60 -19.56 -10.14
CA ASP A 45 13.99 -18.21 -10.06
C ASP A 45 13.44 -17.71 -11.41
N ARG A 46 13.72 -18.41 -12.52
CA ARG A 46 13.26 -18.08 -13.89
C ARG A 46 12.23 -19.07 -14.43
N ARG A 47 11.35 -19.58 -13.59
CA ARG A 47 10.25 -20.45 -14.00
C ARG A 47 9.30 -19.75 -14.95
N ALA A 48 8.58 -20.52 -15.78
CA ALA A 48 7.51 -19.97 -16.60
C ALA A 48 6.39 -19.38 -15.73
N PHE A 49 5.81 -18.26 -16.21
CA PHE A 49 4.70 -17.61 -15.49
C PHE A 49 3.49 -18.55 -15.40
N GLU A 50 2.94 -18.70 -14.21
CA GLU A 50 1.83 -19.62 -13.93
C GLU A 50 0.47 -18.97 -14.18
N TRP A 51 0.07 -18.89 -15.44
CA TRP A 51 -1.20 -18.30 -15.85
C TRP A 51 -2.40 -18.98 -15.18
N GLY A 52 -3.33 -18.17 -14.64
CA GLY A 52 -4.55 -18.64 -13.99
C GLY A 52 -4.35 -19.30 -12.62
N LYS A 53 -3.14 -19.32 -12.12
CA LYS A 53 -2.77 -19.80 -10.79
C LYS A 53 -2.34 -18.63 -9.88
N GLY A 54 -2.04 -18.93 -8.64
CA GLY A 54 -1.50 -17.97 -7.70
C GLY A 54 -2.53 -17.33 -6.76
N ASN A 55 -2.09 -16.32 -6.03
CA ASN A 55 -2.86 -15.66 -4.99
C ASN A 55 -3.66 -14.48 -5.56
N LYS A 56 -4.98 -14.64 -5.71
CA LYS A 56 -5.87 -13.59 -6.23
C LYS A 56 -5.88 -12.34 -5.36
N GLU A 57 -5.88 -12.47 -4.04
CA GLU A 57 -5.85 -11.33 -3.12
C GLU A 57 -4.59 -10.49 -3.31
N LEU A 58 -3.46 -11.14 -3.61
CA LEU A 58 -2.21 -10.45 -3.88
C LEU A 58 -2.26 -9.69 -5.21
N VAL A 59 -2.84 -10.29 -6.26
CA VAL A 59 -3.08 -9.59 -7.54
C VAL A 59 -3.95 -8.35 -7.33
N GLU A 60 -5.04 -8.49 -6.59
CA GLU A 60 -5.93 -7.36 -6.27
C GLU A 60 -5.20 -6.27 -5.47
N TRP A 61 -4.32 -6.69 -4.55
CA TRP A 61 -3.48 -5.78 -3.78
C TRP A 61 -2.55 -4.96 -4.66
N TYR A 62 -1.78 -5.61 -5.53
CA TYR A 62 -0.89 -4.93 -6.48
C TYR A 62 -1.68 -3.98 -7.40
N ALA A 63 -2.80 -4.45 -7.95
CA ALA A 63 -3.64 -3.65 -8.84
C ALA A 63 -4.23 -2.41 -8.12
N LYS A 64 -4.68 -2.56 -6.87
CA LYS A 64 -5.16 -1.46 -6.04
C LYS A 64 -4.06 -0.43 -5.79
N LEU A 65 -2.88 -0.87 -5.37
CA LEU A 65 -1.74 0.02 -5.11
C LEU A 65 -1.30 0.77 -6.37
N ALA A 66 -1.28 0.08 -7.52
CA ALA A 66 -0.98 0.71 -8.81
C ALA A 66 -2.00 1.78 -9.18
N ALA A 67 -3.29 1.53 -8.96
CA ALA A 67 -4.37 2.48 -9.23
C ALA A 67 -4.28 3.71 -8.31
N ILE A 68 -4.03 3.53 -7.01
CA ILE A 68 -3.83 4.63 -6.06
C ILE A 68 -2.61 5.47 -6.49
N ARG A 69 -1.47 4.82 -6.79
CA ARG A 69 -0.27 5.52 -7.24
C ARG A 69 -0.48 6.30 -8.55
N ALA A 70 -1.25 5.77 -9.48
CA ALA A 70 -1.59 6.45 -10.72
C ALA A 70 -2.43 7.72 -10.46
N GLN A 71 -3.36 7.65 -9.52
CA GLN A 71 -4.27 8.74 -9.19
C GLN A 71 -3.60 9.87 -8.40
N TYR A 72 -2.59 9.57 -7.58
CA TYR A 72 -1.92 10.52 -6.70
C TYR A 72 -0.47 10.78 -7.16
N PRO A 73 -0.22 11.89 -7.90
CA PRO A 73 1.13 12.25 -8.34
C PRO A 73 2.15 12.37 -7.20
N ALA A 74 1.71 12.81 -6.01
CA ALA A 74 2.55 12.87 -4.82
C ALA A 74 3.26 11.54 -4.49
N LEU A 75 2.64 10.39 -4.78
CA LEU A 75 3.29 9.08 -4.63
C LEU A 75 4.38 8.81 -5.67
N ARG A 76 4.36 9.51 -6.82
CA ARG A 76 5.35 9.33 -7.90
C ARG A 76 6.52 10.31 -7.79
N THR A 77 6.23 11.58 -7.69
CA THR A 77 7.20 12.69 -7.79
C THR A 77 7.23 13.61 -6.59
N GLY A 78 6.34 13.40 -5.61
CA GLY A 78 6.29 14.22 -4.40
C GLY A 78 7.45 13.99 -3.45
N ASP A 79 7.62 14.91 -2.52
CA ASP A 79 8.60 14.84 -1.45
C ASP A 79 8.32 13.67 -0.49
N VAL A 80 9.33 13.27 0.25
CA VAL A 80 9.26 12.24 1.30
C VAL A 80 9.77 12.80 2.61
N LYS A 81 8.94 12.76 3.63
CA LYS A 81 9.35 13.03 5.02
C LYS A 81 9.08 11.78 5.85
N ALA A 82 10.12 11.04 6.19
CA ALA A 82 10.01 9.80 6.98
C ALA A 82 9.89 10.11 8.48
N PHE A 83 9.16 9.25 9.19
CA PHE A 83 9.08 9.22 10.64
C PHE A 83 8.91 7.77 11.13
N ALA A 84 9.11 7.54 12.42
CA ALA A 84 9.06 6.20 13.00
C ALA A 84 8.05 6.18 14.15
N PRO A 85 6.77 5.91 13.89
CA PRO A 85 5.74 5.93 14.93
C PRO A 85 5.91 4.82 15.96
N THR A 86 6.37 3.65 15.54
CA THR A 86 6.70 2.51 16.43
C THR A 86 7.88 1.70 15.86
N ALA A 87 8.37 0.71 16.62
CA ALA A 87 9.44 -0.18 16.15
C ALA A 87 9.03 -1.05 14.95
N ASP A 88 7.73 -1.35 14.80
CA ASP A 88 7.21 -2.23 13.76
C ASP A 88 6.35 -1.53 12.70
N VAL A 89 6.06 -0.26 12.89
CA VAL A 89 5.35 0.56 11.91
C VAL A 89 6.28 1.63 11.35
N MET A 90 6.52 1.57 10.06
CA MET A 90 7.21 2.61 9.31
C MET A 90 6.20 3.66 8.86
N GLY A 91 6.53 4.95 8.97
CA GLY A 91 5.69 6.05 8.55
C GLY A 91 6.44 7.03 7.64
N TYR A 92 5.73 7.62 6.68
CA TYR A 92 6.23 8.76 5.89
C TYR A 92 5.08 9.57 5.31
N VAL A 93 5.33 10.86 5.15
CA VAL A 93 4.46 11.77 4.42
C VAL A 93 4.96 11.86 2.98
N ARG A 94 4.04 11.74 2.02
CA ARG A 94 4.28 12.03 0.61
C ARG A 94 3.48 13.28 0.24
N SER A 95 4.13 14.29 -0.31
CA SER A 95 3.44 15.54 -0.63
C SER A 95 3.96 16.16 -1.92
N ASP A 96 3.04 16.80 -2.63
CA ASP A 96 3.31 17.73 -3.74
C ASP A 96 2.42 18.97 -3.59
N ALA A 97 2.33 19.79 -4.64
CA ALA A 97 1.49 20.99 -4.61
C ALA A 97 -0.01 20.71 -4.50
N ALA A 98 -0.47 19.51 -4.84
CA ALA A 98 -1.88 19.14 -4.93
C ALA A 98 -2.34 18.21 -3.80
N ASP A 99 -1.46 17.34 -3.33
CA ASP A 99 -1.82 16.26 -2.42
C ASP A 99 -0.83 16.08 -1.28
N THR A 100 -1.36 15.71 -0.12
CA THR A 100 -0.59 15.22 1.02
C THR A 100 -1.15 13.88 1.47
N LEU A 101 -0.28 12.88 1.57
CA LEU A 101 -0.65 11.53 1.99
C LEU A 101 0.25 11.10 3.14
N ILE A 102 -0.35 10.58 4.21
CA ILE A 102 0.38 9.94 5.30
C ILE A 102 0.32 8.44 5.07
N VAL A 103 1.47 7.81 4.99
CA VAL A 103 1.60 6.37 4.72
C VAL A 103 2.15 5.68 5.95
N LEU A 104 1.47 4.62 6.38
CA LEU A 104 1.92 3.75 7.48
C LEU A 104 1.99 2.31 6.97
N ALA A 105 3.09 1.61 7.27
CA ALA A 105 3.29 0.20 6.91
C ALA A 105 3.65 -0.60 8.16
N ASN A 106 2.82 -1.58 8.50
CA ASN A 106 2.99 -2.45 9.67
C ASN A 106 3.57 -3.81 9.26
N ARG A 107 4.75 -4.16 9.79
CA ARG A 107 5.40 -5.47 9.56
C ARG A 107 5.14 -6.49 10.68
N ALA A 108 4.39 -6.12 11.71
CA ALA A 108 4.09 -6.98 12.84
C ALA A 108 2.99 -8.01 12.52
N PRO A 109 2.96 -9.16 13.24
CA PRO A 109 1.89 -10.14 13.12
C PRO A 109 0.58 -9.73 13.80
N GLY A 110 0.57 -8.61 14.49
CA GLY A 110 -0.62 -8.01 15.12
C GLY A 110 -0.94 -6.64 14.54
N ALA A 111 -2.19 -6.23 14.68
CA ALA A 111 -2.58 -4.87 14.35
C ALA A 111 -1.88 -3.87 15.30
N ALA A 112 -1.53 -2.72 14.77
CA ALA A 112 -0.95 -1.61 15.53
C ALA A 112 -1.93 -0.45 15.62
N SER A 113 -1.99 0.21 16.78
CA SER A 113 -2.65 1.49 16.95
C SER A 113 -1.60 2.58 17.01
N VAL A 114 -1.69 3.56 16.12
CA VAL A 114 -0.72 4.64 15.96
C VAL A 114 -1.41 5.97 16.20
N GLU A 115 -0.93 6.75 17.16
CA GLU A 115 -1.31 8.15 17.30
C GLU A 115 -0.40 9.01 16.41
N LEU A 116 -1.00 9.85 15.59
CA LEU A 116 -0.33 10.81 14.72
C LEU A 116 -0.59 12.22 15.23
N ASP A 117 0.46 13.00 15.43
CA ASP A 117 0.39 14.44 15.62
C ASP A 117 0.57 15.10 14.24
N LEU A 118 -0.50 15.68 13.72
CA LEU A 118 -0.51 16.24 12.39
C LEU A 118 0.31 17.53 12.29
N GLU A 119 0.46 18.27 13.38
CA GLU A 119 1.30 19.47 13.40
C GLU A 119 2.78 19.08 13.23
N GLU A 120 3.25 18.08 13.95
CA GLU A 120 4.62 17.56 13.81
C GLU A 120 4.89 17.02 12.39
N LEU A 121 3.89 16.42 11.75
CA LEU A 121 3.98 15.92 10.38
C LEU A 121 3.91 17.06 9.35
N GLY A 122 3.43 18.23 9.72
CA GLY A 122 3.20 19.36 8.81
C GLY A 122 1.94 19.18 7.96
N VAL A 123 0.96 18.44 8.47
CA VAL A 123 -0.30 18.12 7.80
C VAL A 123 -1.44 18.88 8.47
N LYS A 124 -2.37 19.40 7.66
CA LYS A 124 -3.62 20.02 8.17
C LYS A 124 -4.78 19.25 7.57
N ALA A 125 -5.62 18.71 8.43
CA ALA A 125 -6.83 17.98 8.04
C ALA A 125 -7.81 17.94 9.22
N GLU A 126 -9.11 17.91 8.94
CA GLU A 126 -10.17 17.65 9.92
C GLU A 126 -10.59 16.16 9.89
N THR A 127 -10.44 15.54 8.73
CA THR A 127 -10.74 14.12 8.52
C THR A 127 -9.72 13.52 7.57
N LEU A 128 -9.22 12.36 7.91
CA LEU A 128 -8.35 11.58 7.03
C LEU A 128 -9.07 10.29 6.60
N THR A 129 -9.03 9.99 5.32
CA THR A 129 -9.58 8.74 4.78
C THR A 129 -8.44 7.85 4.29
N ASP A 130 -8.47 6.59 4.71
CA ASP A 130 -7.57 5.56 4.19
C ASP A 130 -8.01 5.12 2.80
N LEU A 131 -7.17 5.35 1.82
CA LEU A 131 -7.44 4.99 0.41
C LEU A 131 -7.47 3.47 0.17
N VAL A 132 -6.89 2.68 1.08
CA VAL A 132 -6.85 1.23 0.95
C VAL A 132 -8.18 0.60 1.35
N THR A 133 -8.74 1.04 2.46
CA THR A 133 -9.95 0.46 3.08
C THR A 133 -11.20 1.34 2.94
N GLY A 134 -11.04 2.62 2.66
CA GLY A 134 -12.12 3.62 2.64
C GLY A 134 -12.53 4.10 4.04
N LYS A 135 -11.85 3.64 5.11
CA LYS A 135 -12.16 4.04 6.48
C LYS A 135 -11.75 5.48 6.72
N SER A 136 -12.63 6.26 7.35
CA SER A 136 -12.36 7.64 7.73
C SER A 136 -12.04 7.76 9.22
N TYR A 137 -11.19 8.72 9.55
CA TYR A 137 -10.72 9.02 10.90
C TYR A 137 -10.88 10.52 11.14
N THR A 138 -11.58 10.88 12.20
CA THR A 138 -11.74 12.29 12.60
C THR A 138 -10.52 12.74 13.37
N VAL A 139 -10.01 13.91 13.05
CA VAL A 139 -8.91 14.56 13.76
C VAL A 139 -9.49 15.36 14.93
N ALA A 140 -8.91 15.21 16.11
CA ALA A 140 -9.26 15.96 17.30
C ALA A 140 -8.01 16.61 17.88
N ASP A 141 -8.04 17.92 18.09
CA ASP A 141 -6.91 18.71 18.64
C ASP A 141 -5.59 18.47 17.88
N GLY A 142 -5.65 18.38 16.54
CA GLY A 142 -4.49 18.13 15.69
C GLY A 142 -3.98 16.68 15.71
N LYS A 143 -4.64 15.77 16.40
CA LYS A 143 -4.23 14.37 16.57
C LYS A 143 -5.26 13.40 16.01
N VAL A 144 -4.78 12.25 15.58
CA VAL A 144 -5.63 11.14 15.09
C VAL A 144 -5.02 9.80 15.44
N THR A 145 -5.85 8.87 15.92
CA THR A 145 -5.44 7.49 16.18
C THR A 145 -5.87 6.60 15.02
N VAL A 146 -4.90 5.93 14.41
CA VAL A 146 -5.08 5.10 13.23
C VAL A 146 -4.76 3.64 13.55
N SER A 147 -5.64 2.72 13.17
CA SER A 147 -5.37 1.28 13.24
C SER A 147 -4.75 0.81 11.93
N VAL A 148 -3.64 0.10 12.02
CA VAL A 148 -2.95 -0.51 10.88
C VAL A 148 -2.93 -2.02 11.08
N ASP A 149 -3.59 -2.76 10.23
CA ASP A 149 -3.72 -4.21 10.33
C ASP A 149 -2.37 -4.93 10.25
N ALA A 150 -2.33 -6.17 10.76
CA ALA A 150 -1.15 -7.02 10.69
C ALA A 150 -0.69 -7.21 9.24
N TYR A 151 0.59 -6.96 8.97
CA TYR A 151 1.20 -7.09 7.65
C TYR A 151 0.50 -6.28 6.55
N ARG A 152 -0.05 -5.11 6.88
CA ARG A 152 -0.74 -4.22 5.93
C ARG A 152 -0.24 -2.80 6.08
N GLY A 153 -0.76 -1.94 5.22
CA GLY A 153 -0.51 -0.51 5.28
C GLY A 153 -1.77 0.29 5.06
N VAL A 154 -1.74 1.55 5.44
CA VAL A 154 -2.79 2.55 5.20
C VAL A 154 -2.19 3.75 4.49
N ILE A 155 -2.99 4.38 3.62
CA ILE A 155 -2.64 5.60 2.90
C ILE A 155 -3.72 6.62 3.21
N LEU A 156 -3.41 7.57 4.08
CA LEU A 156 -4.36 8.53 4.62
C LEU A 156 -4.27 9.86 3.87
N THR A 157 -5.40 10.41 3.50
CA THR A 157 -5.49 11.75 2.90
C THR A 157 -6.82 12.40 3.21
N GLU A 158 -6.86 13.73 3.22
CA GLU A 158 -8.10 14.51 3.24
C GLU A 158 -8.69 14.61 1.83
N ASN A 159 -7.84 14.71 0.80
CA ASN A 159 -8.23 14.87 -0.59
C ASN A 159 -8.50 13.50 -1.25
N VAL A 160 -9.70 12.95 -1.03
CA VAL A 160 -10.09 11.66 -1.59
C VAL A 160 -10.50 11.81 -3.05
N LYS A 161 -9.67 11.27 -3.94
CA LYS A 161 -9.94 11.13 -5.38
C LYS A 161 -10.41 9.71 -5.67
N GLY A 162 -11.45 9.57 -6.47
CA GLY A 162 -11.88 8.26 -6.96
C GLY A 162 -10.79 7.60 -7.81
N TYR A 163 -10.63 6.31 -7.68
CA TYR A 163 -9.76 5.53 -8.57
C TYR A 163 -10.47 4.25 -9.01
N SER A 164 -10.12 3.77 -10.20
CA SER A 164 -10.59 2.50 -10.71
C SER A 164 -9.41 1.54 -10.87
N VAL A 165 -9.63 0.29 -10.50
CA VAL A 165 -8.64 -0.78 -10.71
C VAL A 165 -8.83 -1.35 -12.11
N ASN A 166 -7.76 -1.30 -12.92
CA ASN A 166 -7.76 -1.90 -14.26
C ASN A 166 -6.86 -3.14 -14.26
N TYR A 167 -7.45 -4.29 -14.51
CA TYR A 167 -6.75 -5.57 -14.54
C TYR A 167 -6.15 -5.92 -15.92
N GLY A 168 -6.12 -4.96 -16.87
CA GLY A 168 -5.34 -5.08 -18.11
C GLY A 168 -5.71 -6.28 -19.00
N GLY A 169 -6.97 -6.65 -19.13
CA GLY A 169 -7.40 -7.78 -19.95
C GLY A 169 -7.26 -9.17 -19.30
N LEU A 170 -6.71 -9.24 -18.08
CA LEU A 170 -6.73 -10.46 -17.24
C LEU A 170 -8.09 -10.66 -16.54
N ALA A 171 -9.07 -9.88 -16.95
CA ALA A 171 -10.25 -9.52 -16.19
C ALA A 171 -11.31 -10.58 -15.93
N PRO A 172 -11.58 -11.65 -16.65
CA PRO A 172 -12.69 -12.50 -16.22
C PRO A 172 -12.38 -13.33 -14.98
N ALA A 173 -11.11 -13.59 -14.68
CA ALA A 173 -10.70 -14.41 -13.53
C ALA A 173 -10.49 -13.60 -12.24
N TYR A 174 -10.34 -12.27 -12.33
CA TYR A 174 -9.92 -11.41 -11.22
C TYR A 174 -10.80 -10.16 -11.03
N SER A 175 -11.97 -10.09 -11.67
CA SER A 175 -12.82 -8.91 -11.62
C SER A 175 -13.70 -8.86 -10.37
N SER A 176 -13.23 -8.25 -9.32
CA SER A 176 -14.07 -7.44 -8.44
C SER A 176 -13.59 -6.00 -8.58
N ALA A 177 -14.31 -5.20 -9.34
CA ALA A 177 -13.99 -3.79 -9.48
C ALA A 177 -14.23 -3.10 -8.13
N TYR A 178 -13.19 -2.87 -7.36
CA TYR A 178 -13.25 -2.05 -6.18
C TYR A 178 -13.11 -0.58 -6.62
N ILE A 179 -14.21 0.13 -6.54
CA ILE A 179 -14.25 1.58 -6.81
C ILE A 179 -14.36 2.28 -5.46
N VAL A 180 -13.38 3.10 -5.12
CA VAL A 180 -13.55 4.09 -4.05
C VAL A 180 -14.20 5.30 -4.69
N PRO A 181 -15.45 5.65 -4.35
CA PRO A 181 -16.08 6.85 -4.90
C PRO A 181 -15.34 8.09 -4.40
N ALA A 182 -15.16 9.07 -5.28
CA ALA A 182 -14.75 10.41 -4.88
C ALA A 182 -15.81 11.00 -3.92
N ARG A 183 -15.36 11.65 -2.87
CA ARG A 183 -16.22 12.44 -1.97
C ARG A 183 -16.23 13.87 -2.39
#